data_52101f8966d401dc17ae99d6419dfa55
#
_entry.id   52101f8966d401dc17ae99d6419dfa55
#
_cell.length_a   1.000
_cell.length_b   1.000
_cell.length_c   1.000
_cell.angle_alpha   90.00
_cell.angle_beta   90.00
_cell.angle_gamma   90.00
#
_symmetry.space_group_name_H-M   'P 1'
#
loop_
_entity.id
_entity.type
_entity.pdbx_description
1 polymer ?
#
loop_
_entity_poly.entity_id
_entity_poly.type
_entity_poly.pdbx_seq_one_letter_code
_entity_poly.pdbx_strand_id
1 'polypeptide(L)'
;VGLPNKINNDILLDIIRQNKIPIISPLGLDKNNQTHNINGDTAAMAVAKSVKSRRLLLMTNVDGVLNKEKKLIDEISSSEILEMVKDETITEGMIPKINACLDAVNNGVTAAGIINGTKQHSCLWEIFSDKGSGTLIRK
;
A
#
# COMPACT_ATOMS: atom_id res chain seq x y z
N VAL A 1 16.36 0.19 -10.97
CA VAL A 1 14.98 0.36 -10.51
C VAL A 1 14.74 1.86 -10.32
N GLY A 2 13.70 2.40 -10.97
CA GLY A 2 13.35 3.81 -10.89
C GLY A 2 12.57 4.15 -9.61
N LEU A 3 12.59 5.44 -9.25
CA LEU A 3 11.71 5.98 -8.22
C LEU A 3 10.73 6.97 -8.87
N PRO A 4 9.40 6.85 -8.64
CA PRO A 4 8.42 7.75 -9.23
C PRO A 4 8.57 9.16 -8.64
N ASN A 5 8.75 10.12 -9.51
CA ASN A 5 8.88 11.54 -9.16
C ASN A 5 7.57 12.32 -9.40
N LYS A 6 6.88 11.98 -10.50
CA LYS A 6 5.63 12.63 -10.91
C LYS A 6 4.64 11.60 -11.42
N ILE A 7 3.39 11.71 -10.99
CA ILE A 7 2.26 10.93 -11.49
C ILE A 7 1.36 11.87 -12.31
N ASN A 8 0.92 11.41 -13.48
CA ASN A 8 -0.05 12.14 -14.27
C ASN A 8 -1.48 11.81 -13.78
N ASN A 9 -1.96 12.61 -12.83
CA ASN A 9 -3.26 12.41 -12.20
C ASN A 9 -4.43 12.61 -13.16
N ASP A 10 -4.29 13.48 -14.15
CA ASP A 10 -5.40 13.83 -15.05
C ASP A 10 -5.85 12.58 -15.82
N ILE A 11 -4.90 11.81 -16.34
CA ILE A 11 -5.20 10.55 -17.05
C ILE A 11 -5.93 9.56 -16.13
N LEU A 12 -5.48 9.40 -14.89
CA LEU A 12 -6.09 8.48 -13.93
C LEU A 12 -7.51 8.93 -13.55
N LEU A 13 -7.68 10.20 -13.26
CA LEU A 13 -8.97 10.76 -12.88
C LEU A 13 -9.96 10.70 -14.05
N ASP A 14 -9.52 10.92 -15.28
CA ASP A 14 -10.38 10.82 -16.46
C ASP A 14 -10.87 9.40 -16.70
N ILE A 15 -10.01 8.38 -16.51
CA ILE A 15 -10.41 6.97 -16.59
C ILE A 15 -11.46 6.65 -15.51
N ILE A 16 -11.25 7.12 -14.28
CA ILE A 16 -12.18 6.91 -13.16
C ILE A 16 -13.52 7.62 -13.40
N ARG A 17 -13.51 8.85 -13.89
CA ARG A 17 -14.74 9.60 -14.24
C ARG A 17 -15.59 8.89 -15.31
N GLN A 18 -14.96 8.09 -16.16
CA GLN A 18 -15.64 7.23 -17.15
C GLN A 18 -16.17 5.92 -16.56
N ASN A 19 -16.20 5.76 -15.23
CA ASN A 19 -16.54 4.51 -14.52
C ASN A 19 -15.67 3.30 -14.93
N LYS A 20 -14.40 3.55 -15.27
CA LYS A 20 -13.42 2.50 -15.59
C LYS A 20 -12.44 2.34 -14.45
N ILE A 21 -11.87 1.14 -14.33
CA ILE A 21 -10.81 0.84 -13.35
C ILE A 21 -9.46 0.92 -14.06
N PRO A 22 -8.59 1.88 -13.72
CA PRO A 22 -7.26 1.95 -14.30
C PRO A 22 -6.40 0.78 -13.80
N ILE A 23 -5.77 0.06 -14.73
CA ILE A 23 -4.76 -0.95 -14.44
C ILE A 23 -3.41 -0.37 -14.83
N ILE A 24 -2.48 -0.29 -13.87
CA ILE A 24 -1.22 0.43 -14.01
C ILE A 24 -0.06 -0.55 -13.90
N SER A 25 0.77 -0.64 -14.94
CA SER A 25 2.05 -1.34 -14.86
C SER A 25 3.05 -0.50 -14.06
N PRO A 26 3.92 -1.11 -13.22
CA PRO A 26 4.92 -0.39 -12.43
C PRO A 26 6.14 0.00 -13.31
N LEU A 27 5.88 0.77 -14.35
CA LEU A 27 6.86 1.30 -15.28
C LEU A 27 6.81 2.83 -15.27
N GLY A 28 7.97 3.46 -15.39
CA GLY A 28 8.07 4.90 -15.49
C GLY A 28 9.01 5.31 -16.63
N LEU A 29 8.82 6.52 -17.13
CA LEU A 29 9.72 7.15 -18.09
C LEU A 29 10.59 8.18 -17.38
N ASP A 30 11.86 8.22 -17.68
CA ASP A 30 12.72 9.31 -17.27
C ASP A 30 12.61 10.52 -18.23
N LYS A 31 13.36 11.59 -17.93
CA LYS A 31 13.40 12.80 -18.75
C LYS A 31 13.93 12.59 -20.19
N ASN A 32 14.57 11.45 -20.46
CA ASN A 32 15.08 11.07 -21.77
C ASN A 32 14.15 10.07 -22.48
N ASN A 33 12.92 9.84 -21.93
CA ASN A 33 11.96 8.84 -22.40
C ASN A 33 12.47 7.39 -22.31
N GLN A 34 13.44 7.10 -21.45
CA GLN A 34 13.86 5.74 -21.18
C GLN A 34 12.92 5.10 -20.13
N THR A 35 12.50 3.88 -20.44
CA THR A 35 11.63 3.11 -19.54
C THR A 35 12.43 2.50 -18.39
N HIS A 36 11.93 2.68 -17.17
CA HIS A 36 12.48 2.11 -15.95
C HIS A 36 11.44 1.24 -15.26
N ASN A 37 11.87 0.08 -14.79
CA ASN A 37 11.08 -0.74 -13.87
C ASN A 37 11.03 -0.06 -12.49
N ILE A 38 9.84 -0.05 -11.88
CA ILE A 38 9.60 0.50 -10.54
C ILE A 38 9.12 -0.64 -9.65
N ASN A 39 9.49 -0.65 -8.38
CA ASN A 39 8.92 -1.60 -7.44
C ASN A 39 7.40 -1.40 -7.32
N GLY A 40 6.62 -2.48 -7.34
CA GLY A 40 5.15 -2.43 -7.37
C GLY A 40 4.55 -1.69 -6.16
N ASP A 41 5.06 -1.96 -4.95
CA ASP A 41 4.59 -1.27 -3.73
C ASP A 41 4.89 0.23 -3.79
N THR A 42 6.09 0.59 -4.30
CA THR A 42 6.50 1.99 -4.49
C THR A 42 5.64 2.70 -5.52
N ALA A 43 5.33 2.04 -6.64
CA ALA A 43 4.45 2.60 -7.67
C ALA A 43 3.02 2.79 -7.12
N ALA A 44 2.48 1.79 -6.44
CA ALA A 44 1.14 1.86 -5.84
C ALA A 44 1.05 2.97 -4.79
N MET A 45 2.05 3.11 -3.91
CA MET A 45 2.15 4.19 -2.93
C MET A 45 2.17 5.56 -3.61
N ALA A 46 3.00 5.74 -4.65
CA ALA A 46 3.11 7.02 -5.35
C ALA A 46 1.79 7.41 -6.03
N VAL A 47 1.10 6.47 -6.67
CA VAL A 47 -0.23 6.68 -7.26
C VAL A 47 -1.23 7.04 -6.16
N ALA A 48 -1.31 6.25 -5.08
CA ALA A 48 -2.24 6.49 -3.99
C ALA A 48 -2.09 7.87 -3.36
N LYS A 49 -0.86 8.32 -3.12
CA LYS A 49 -0.55 9.66 -2.62
C LYS A 49 -1.01 10.74 -3.61
N SER A 50 -0.72 10.56 -4.89
CA SER A 50 -0.98 11.57 -5.89
C SER A 50 -2.46 11.83 -6.11
N VAL A 51 -3.31 10.81 -6.04
CA VAL A 51 -4.78 10.94 -6.15
C VAL A 51 -5.45 11.10 -4.78
N LYS A 52 -4.69 11.17 -3.69
CA LYS A 52 -5.19 11.23 -2.30
C LYS A 52 -6.23 10.15 -2.05
N SER A 53 -5.87 8.91 -2.35
CA SER A 53 -6.80 7.79 -2.27
C SER A 53 -7.32 7.59 -0.84
N ARG A 54 -8.54 7.09 -0.72
CA ARG A 54 -9.11 6.72 0.57
C ARG A 54 -8.37 5.54 1.19
N ARG A 55 -7.90 4.59 0.37
CA ARG A 55 -7.17 3.40 0.81
C ARG A 55 -6.06 3.02 -0.17
N LEU A 56 -4.95 2.55 0.38
CA LEU A 56 -3.92 1.79 -0.31
C LEU A 56 -3.95 0.36 0.23
N LEU A 57 -4.03 -0.65 -0.64
CA LEU A 57 -3.93 -2.06 -0.24
C LEU A 57 -2.69 -2.68 -0.86
N LEU A 58 -1.76 -3.14 -0.02
CA LEU A 58 -0.59 -3.91 -0.44
C LEU A 58 -0.87 -5.40 -0.22
N MET A 59 -0.86 -6.16 -1.32
CA MET A 59 -1.07 -7.60 -1.28
C MET A 59 0.26 -8.32 -1.11
N THR A 60 0.29 -9.31 -0.21
CA THR A 60 1.47 -10.11 0.11
C THR A 60 1.10 -11.57 0.31
N ASN A 61 2.05 -12.42 0.66
CA ASN A 61 1.84 -13.85 0.97
C ASN A 61 1.70 -14.13 2.48
N VAL A 62 1.62 -13.09 3.31
CA VAL A 62 1.37 -13.22 4.76
C VAL A 62 0.10 -12.49 5.14
N ASP A 63 -0.50 -12.86 6.27
CA ASP A 63 -1.82 -12.39 6.67
C ASP A 63 -1.90 -10.90 7.02
N GLY A 64 -0.78 -10.29 7.35
CA GLY A 64 -0.65 -8.90 7.76
C GLY A 64 0.48 -8.75 8.79
N VAL A 65 0.38 -7.75 9.64
CA VAL A 65 1.32 -7.52 10.75
C VAL A 65 0.94 -8.41 11.92
N LEU A 66 1.91 -9.16 12.44
CA LEU A 66 1.70 -10.05 13.58
C LEU A 66 2.34 -9.44 14.84
N ASN A 67 1.70 -9.63 15.99
CA ASN A 67 2.28 -9.28 17.28
C ASN A 67 3.32 -10.33 17.74
N LYS A 68 3.91 -10.14 18.95
CA LYS A 68 4.91 -11.05 19.52
C LYS A 68 4.39 -12.48 19.75
N GLU A 69 3.08 -12.63 19.96
CA GLU A 69 2.42 -13.93 20.09
C GLU A 69 2.01 -14.54 18.74
N LYS A 70 2.46 -13.96 17.61
CA LYS A 70 2.13 -14.38 16.23
C LYS A 70 0.63 -14.28 15.90
N LYS A 71 -0.11 -13.42 16.59
CA LYS A 71 -1.50 -13.09 16.27
C LYS A 71 -1.58 -11.90 15.33
N LEU A 72 -2.51 -11.95 14.38
CA LEU A 72 -2.78 -10.85 13.46
C LEU A 72 -3.26 -9.62 14.24
N ILE A 73 -2.75 -8.47 13.86
CA ILE A 73 -3.21 -7.16 14.34
C ILE A 73 -4.15 -6.60 13.27
N ASP A 74 -5.42 -6.41 13.61
CA ASP A 74 -6.43 -5.95 12.65
C ASP A 74 -6.24 -4.47 12.29
N GLU A 75 -5.90 -3.63 13.28
CA GLU A 75 -5.66 -2.20 13.08
C GLU A 75 -4.50 -1.74 13.97
N ILE A 76 -3.66 -0.86 13.43
CA ILE A 76 -2.49 -0.33 14.14
C ILE A 76 -2.22 1.12 13.71
N SER A 77 -1.82 1.96 14.67
CA SER A 77 -1.40 3.33 14.40
C SER A 77 0.02 3.41 13.86
N SER A 78 0.33 4.54 13.21
CA SER A 78 1.69 4.82 12.71
C SER A 78 2.72 4.84 13.84
N SER A 79 2.36 5.27 15.05
CA SER A 79 3.26 5.30 16.20
C SER A 79 3.56 3.91 16.74
N GLU A 80 2.54 3.08 16.92
CA GLU A 80 2.69 1.70 17.41
C GLU A 80 3.53 0.85 16.46
N ILE A 81 3.30 0.99 15.14
CA ILE A 81 4.07 0.23 14.16
C ILE A 81 5.55 0.61 14.15
N LEU A 82 5.88 1.88 14.41
CA LEU A 82 7.28 2.34 14.52
C LEU A 82 7.96 1.75 15.78
N GLU A 83 7.23 1.54 16.86
CA GLU A 83 7.73 0.85 18.05
C GLU A 83 8.01 -0.63 17.75
N MET A 84 7.08 -1.30 17.04
CA MET A 84 7.24 -2.70 16.63
C MET A 84 8.39 -2.93 15.65
N VAL A 85 8.75 -1.92 14.86
CA VAL A 85 9.96 -1.97 14.02
C VAL A 85 11.22 -1.86 14.89
N LYS A 86 11.23 -0.97 15.91
CA LYS A 86 12.36 -0.77 16.80
C LYS A 86 12.65 -1.97 17.69
N ASP A 87 11.60 -2.68 18.14
CA ASP A 87 11.74 -3.84 19.01
C ASP A 87 11.85 -5.17 18.24
N GLU A 88 12.07 -5.08 16.93
CA GLU A 88 12.28 -6.22 16.01
C GLU A 88 11.10 -7.20 15.94
N THR A 89 9.92 -6.82 16.38
CA THR A 89 8.70 -7.62 16.22
C THR A 89 8.34 -7.77 14.75
N ILE A 90 8.61 -6.73 13.95
CA ILE A 90 8.40 -6.74 12.49
C ILE A 90 9.66 -7.23 11.79
N THR A 91 9.52 -8.28 10.98
CA THR A 91 10.63 -8.89 10.25
C THR A 91 11.11 -8.03 9.10
N GLU A 92 12.40 -8.15 8.72
CA GLU A 92 13.04 -7.37 7.65
C GLU A 92 12.27 -7.39 6.33
N GLY A 93 11.68 -8.53 5.94
CA GLY A 93 10.90 -8.65 4.71
C GLY A 93 9.61 -7.81 4.69
N MET A 94 9.06 -7.45 5.86
CA MET A 94 7.87 -6.63 5.99
C MET A 94 8.19 -5.11 6.04
N ILE A 95 9.39 -4.74 6.45
CA ILE A 95 9.79 -3.33 6.63
C ILE A 95 9.55 -2.47 5.37
N PRO A 96 9.90 -2.89 4.14
CA PRO A 96 9.62 -2.09 2.95
C PRO A 96 8.12 -1.80 2.75
N LYS A 97 7.26 -2.78 3.02
CA LYS A 97 5.79 -2.61 2.91
C LYS A 97 5.25 -1.67 3.98
N ILE A 98 5.72 -1.82 5.21
CA ILE A 98 5.39 -0.92 6.32
C ILE A 98 5.78 0.52 5.97
N ASN A 99 7.01 0.73 5.48
CA ASN A 99 7.49 2.06 5.10
C ASN A 99 6.64 2.67 3.97
N ALA A 100 6.22 1.87 2.98
CA ALA A 100 5.32 2.32 1.91
C ALA A 100 3.94 2.71 2.47
N CYS A 101 3.39 1.94 3.41
CA CYS A 101 2.13 2.27 4.07
C CYS A 101 2.24 3.54 4.91
N LEU A 102 3.28 3.69 5.73
CA LEU A 102 3.53 4.86 6.56
C LEU A 102 3.70 6.13 5.70
N ASP A 103 4.50 6.03 4.63
CA ASP A 103 4.69 7.15 3.70
C ASP A 103 3.37 7.55 3.03
N ALA A 104 2.55 6.59 2.60
CA ALA A 104 1.23 6.86 2.03
C ALA A 104 0.32 7.60 3.01
N VAL A 105 0.18 7.08 4.24
CA VAL A 105 -0.71 7.64 5.28
C VAL A 105 -0.23 9.02 5.73
N ASN A 106 1.07 9.23 5.89
CA ASN A 106 1.63 10.52 6.26
C ASN A 106 1.48 11.59 5.17
N ASN A 107 1.30 11.18 3.91
CA ASN A 107 1.17 12.04 2.74
C ASN A 107 -0.25 12.11 2.15
N GLY A 108 -1.28 11.84 2.93
CA GLY A 108 -2.67 12.16 2.58
C GLY A 108 -3.55 11.00 2.14
N VAL A 109 -3.05 9.77 2.15
CA VAL A 109 -3.89 8.57 2.06
C VAL A 109 -4.56 8.34 3.42
N THR A 110 -5.87 8.09 3.46
CA THR A 110 -6.60 8.00 4.75
C THR A 110 -6.18 6.76 5.55
N ALA A 111 -5.96 5.63 4.87
CA ALA A 111 -5.48 4.40 5.51
C ALA A 111 -4.73 3.53 4.50
N ALA A 112 -3.79 2.73 4.97
CA ALA A 112 -3.10 1.73 4.16
C ALA A 112 -3.26 0.35 4.79
N GLY A 113 -3.50 -0.69 3.97
CA GLY A 113 -3.70 -2.05 4.42
C GLY A 113 -2.65 -3.00 3.85
N ILE A 114 -2.25 -3.98 4.64
CA ILE A 114 -1.46 -5.12 4.21
C ILE A 114 -2.34 -6.36 4.33
N ILE A 115 -2.60 -7.03 3.21
CA ILE A 115 -3.51 -8.17 3.14
C ILE A 115 -2.85 -9.37 2.47
N ASN A 116 -3.33 -10.57 2.78
CA ASN A 116 -2.85 -11.79 2.15
C ASN A 116 -3.52 -12.00 0.79
N GLY A 117 -2.79 -11.74 -0.28
CA GLY A 117 -3.28 -11.93 -1.66
C GLY A 117 -3.44 -13.38 -2.09
N THR A 118 -2.93 -14.36 -1.32
CA THR A 118 -3.11 -15.79 -1.61
C THR A 118 -4.40 -16.34 -1.05
N LYS A 119 -5.06 -15.63 -0.14
CA LYS A 119 -6.37 -16.00 0.39
C LYS A 119 -7.47 -15.62 -0.58
N GLN A 120 -8.39 -16.55 -0.82
CA GLN A 120 -9.52 -16.34 -1.69
C GLN A 120 -10.37 -15.17 -1.19
N HIS A 121 -10.69 -14.24 -2.10
CA HIS A 121 -11.52 -13.07 -1.84
C HIS A 121 -11.02 -12.09 -0.76
N SER A 122 -9.73 -12.13 -0.37
CA SER A 122 -9.19 -11.26 0.67
C SER A 122 -9.43 -9.76 0.40
N CYS A 123 -9.30 -9.34 -0.85
CA CYS A 123 -9.57 -7.95 -1.26
C CYS A 123 -11.04 -7.55 -1.04
N LEU A 124 -11.98 -8.46 -1.33
CA LEU A 124 -13.41 -8.22 -1.11
C LEU A 124 -13.74 -8.16 0.39
N TRP A 125 -13.18 -9.08 1.18
CA TRP A 125 -13.32 -9.05 2.63
C TRP A 125 -12.77 -7.76 3.23
N GLU A 126 -11.62 -7.29 2.77
CA GLU A 126 -11.02 -6.03 3.24
C GLU A 126 -11.89 -4.82 2.92
N ILE A 127 -12.53 -4.79 1.76
CA ILE A 127 -13.30 -3.62 1.31
C ILE A 127 -14.73 -3.63 1.87
N PHE A 128 -15.35 -4.79 2.00
CA PHE A 128 -16.78 -4.94 2.25
C PHE A 128 -17.16 -5.55 3.61
N SER A 129 -16.19 -5.89 4.48
CA SER A 129 -16.47 -6.35 5.83
C SER A 129 -15.94 -5.38 6.89
N ASP A 130 -16.55 -5.41 8.07
CA ASP A 130 -16.16 -4.54 9.20
C ASP A 130 -14.79 -4.93 9.79
N LYS A 131 -14.44 -6.22 9.75
CA LYS A 131 -13.17 -6.73 10.30
C LYS A 131 -12.00 -6.63 9.34
N GLY A 132 -12.26 -6.52 8.03
CA GLY A 132 -11.20 -6.62 7.03
C GLY A 132 -10.63 -8.04 6.91
N SER A 133 -9.46 -8.15 6.28
CA SER A 133 -8.77 -9.44 6.03
C SER A 133 -7.27 -9.40 6.34
N GLY A 134 -6.77 -8.28 6.80
CA GLY A 134 -5.35 -8.05 7.06
C GLY A 134 -5.11 -7.04 8.16
N THR A 135 -4.06 -6.24 8.05
CA THR A 135 -3.75 -5.17 8.99
C THR A 135 -3.99 -3.81 8.35
N LEU A 136 -4.83 -2.98 8.97
CA LEU A 136 -5.07 -1.61 8.57
C LEU A 136 -4.17 -0.66 9.36
N ILE A 137 -3.44 0.19 8.64
CA ILE A 137 -2.53 1.20 9.19
C ILE A 137 -3.16 2.57 9.00
N ARG A 138 -3.30 3.31 10.09
CA ARG A 138 -3.80 4.68 10.12
C ARG A 138 -2.80 5.64 10.77
N LYS A 139 -3.07 6.92 10.59
CA LYS A 139 -2.27 8.00 11.21
C LYS A 139 -2.48 8.06 12.70
#